data_f570f90884e043e229ecb9480045623b
#
_entry.id   f570f90884e043e229ecb9480045623b
#
_cell.length_a   1.000
_cell.length_b   1.000
_cell.length_c   1.000
_cell.angle_alpha   90.00
_cell.angle_beta   90.00
_cell.angle_gamma   90.00
#
_symmetry.space_group_name_H-M   'P 1'
#
loop_
_entity.id
_entity.type
_entity.pdbx_description
1 polymer ?
#
loop_
_entity_poly.entity_id
_entity_poly.type
_entity_poly.pdbx_seq_one_letter_code
_entity_poly.pdbx_strand_id
1 'polypeptide(L)'
;MGTDSHTTMVNGLGVVGWGVGGIEAEAAMLGQPVSMLVPRVVGFKLSGELSDGVTATDLVLTITQMLREHKVVGKFVEFYGPGVAAVPLANRATLGNMSPEYGSTIAVFPIDDVTLDYLRLTGRDESQVKLVEAYAKAQGMWHDPQHEARYSEYIELDLSTVKPSIAGPKRPQDRILISEAKESFEKTVGDYTTNPGAAVPVTLADGRSFELRNGAVTVAAITSCTNTSNPSVMIAAGLVAKKAHELGLAPKPWVKTSLAPGSQVVTDYFERAGLSEHLAAMGFDLVGYGCTTCIGNTGPLIPEVSAAINENDLAVTAVLSGNRNFEGRISPDVTMNYLASPPLVVIYSIAGTMDIDLNNDVLATTPDGREVRLVDLWPSTEEIEEIVGSSISAEMYSERYADVFDGGPRWKELDTPEGETFAWDPASTYVRKLPIFDGMKAEPEPVGDITGARVLLKLGAVSYTHLRAHET
;
A
#
# COMPACT_ATOMS: atom_id res chain seq x y z
N MET A 1 7.27 -9.23 16.36
CA MET A 1 5.83 -8.91 16.26
C MET A 1 5.68 -7.40 16.31
N GLY A 2 4.73 -6.85 15.57
CA GLY A 2 4.44 -5.42 15.57
C GLY A 2 3.01 -5.13 15.11
N THR A 3 2.46 -4.02 15.58
CA THR A 3 1.12 -3.54 15.20
C THR A 3 1.14 -2.61 13.99
N ASP A 4 2.32 -2.18 13.56
CA ASP A 4 2.49 -1.35 12.37
C ASP A 4 2.13 -2.12 11.10
N SER A 5 1.42 -1.48 10.17
CA SER A 5 1.00 -2.09 8.90
C SER A 5 2.18 -2.48 7.99
N HIS A 6 3.38 -1.96 8.26
CA HIS A 6 4.61 -2.28 7.53
C HIS A 6 5.51 -3.30 8.26
N THR A 7 5.06 -3.87 9.39
CA THR A 7 5.83 -4.87 10.14
C THR A 7 6.33 -6.01 9.27
N THR A 8 5.51 -6.48 8.35
CA THR A 8 5.83 -7.61 7.46
C THR A 8 6.82 -7.27 6.33
N MET A 9 7.19 -6.00 6.13
CA MET A 9 8.22 -5.60 5.15
C MET A 9 9.59 -6.22 5.44
N VAL A 10 9.92 -6.46 6.72
CA VAL A 10 11.20 -7.06 7.10
C VAL A 10 11.36 -8.51 6.61
N ASN A 11 10.28 -9.15 6.17
CA ASN A 11 10.32 -10.47 5.54
C ASN A 11 11.16 -10.46 4.24
N GLY A 12 11.24 -9.30 3.58
CA GLY A 12 12.11 -9.08 2.43
C GLY A 12 13.61 -9.18 2.76
N LEU A 13 13.97 -8.96 4.03
CA LEU A 13 15.34 -9.07 4.56
C LEU A 13 15.68 -10.48 5.12
N GLY A 14 14.80 -11.46 4.93
CA GLY A 14 14.96 -12.78 5.56
C GLY A 14 14.68 -12.77 7.06
N VAL A 15 14.01 -11.74 7.57
CA VAL A 15 13.63 -11.60 8.98
C VAL A 15 12.13 -11.78 9.11
N VAL A 16 11.67 -12.62 10.03
CA VAL A 16 10.25 -12.83 10.24
C VAL A 16 9.63 -11.63 10.95
N GLY A 17 8.90 -10.82 10.17
CA GLY A 17 8.01 -9.79 10.68
C GLY A 17 6.59 -10.33 10.79
N TRP A 18 6.06 -10.34 11.99
CA TRP A 18 4.70 -10.80 12.25
C TRP A 18 3.82 -9.62 12.62
N GLY A 19 2.90 -9.27 11.73
CA GLY A 19 1.89 -8.25 11.98
C GLY A 19 0.79 -8.81 12.89
N VAL A 20 0.48 -8.09 13.95
CA VAL A 20 -0.54 -8.49 14.95
C VAL A 20 -1.52 -7.35 15.21
N GLY A 21 -2.74 -7.70 15.61
CA GLY A 21 -3.71 -6.72 16.10
C GLY A 21 -3.44 -6.31 17.55
N GLY A 22 -4.29 -5.40 18.08
CA GLY A 22 -4.13 -4.87 19.43
C GLY A 22 -4.15 -5.95 20.51
N ILE A 23 -5.07 -6.89 20.44
CA ILE A 23 -5.23 -7.97 21.44
C ILE A 23 -3.98 -8.86 21.50
N GLU A 24 -3.42 -9.26 20.36
CA GLU A 24 -2.20 -10.05 20.34
C GLU A 24 -0.98 -9.25 20.86
N ALA A 25 -0.94 -7.95 20.56
CA ALA A 25 0.10 -7.07 21.08
C ALA A 25 -0.01 -6.93 22.60
N GLU A 26 -1.20 -6.71 23.14
CA GLU A 26 -1.47 -6.67 24.58
C GLU A 26 -1.10 -8.00 25.27
N ALA A 27 -1.48 -9.13 24.66
CA ALA A 27 -1.08 -10.44 25.18
C ALA A 27 0.44 -10.59 25.23
N ALA A 28 1.15 -10.16 24.16
CA ALA A 28 2.62 -10.20 24.12
C ALA A 28 3.25 -9.30 25.19
N MET A 29 2.72 -8.09 25.39
CA MET A 29 3.19 -7.15 26.42
C MET A 29 2.98 -7.70 27.85
N LEU A 30 1.91 -8.46 28.07
CA LEU A 30 1.60 -9.11 29.34
C LEU A 30 2.29 -10.47 29.52
N GLY A 31 3.10 -10.91 28.57
CA GLY A 31 3.74 -12.22 28.59
C GLY A 31 2.80 -13.41 28.40
N GLN A 32 1.60 -13.17 27.86
CA GLN A 32 0.62 -14.23 27.58
C GLN A 32 0.98 -14.97 26.30
N PRO A 33 0.91 -16.32 26.26
CA PRO A 33 1.17 -17.08 25.05
C PRO A 33 0.01 -16.92 24.05
N VAL A 34 0.38 -16.76 22.76
CA VAL A 34 -0.56 -16.82 21.66
C VAL A 34 -0.43 -18.19 20.99
N SER A 35 -1.47 -18.99 21.06
CA SER A 35 -1.48 -20.34 20.46
C SER A 35 -1.79 -20.27 18.98
N MET A 36 -1.04 -21.02 18.19
CA MET A 36 -1.33 -21.23 16.76
C MET A 36 -1.10 -22.68 16.35
N LEU A 37 -1.79 -23.15 15.34
CA LEU A 37 -1.47 -24.43 14.70
C LEU A 37 -0.15 -24.29 13.94
N VAL A 38 0.63 -25.37 13.90
CA VAL A 38 1.83 -25.41 13.05
C VAL A 38 1.42 -25.14 11.59
N PRO A 39 1.88 -24.05 10.98
CA PRO A 39 1.41 -23.65 9.66
C PRO A 39 1.99 -24.55 8.57
N ARG A 40 1.23 -24.74 7.50
CA ARG A 40 1.77 -25.27 6.26
C ARG A 40 2.65 -24.21 5.61
N VAL A 41 3.70 -24.63 4.91
CA VAL A 41 4.57 -23.76 4.14
C VAL A 41 4.32 -24.00 2.65
N VAL A 42 4.02 -22.91 1.94
CA VAL A 42 3.90 -22.86 0.49
C VAL A 42 5.22 -22.36 -0.09
N GLY A 43 5.88 -23.19 -0.86
CA GLY A 43 7.06 -22.76 -1.64
C GLY A 43 6.59 -22.03 -2.90
N PHE A 44 7.00 -20.77 -3.05
CA PHE A 44 6.71 -19.95 -4.21
C PHE A 44 7.96 -19.78 -5.06
N LYS A 45 8.04 -20.51 -6.16
CA LYS A 45 9.19 -20.50 -7.06
C LYS A 45 9.12 -19.30 -8.01
N LEU A 46 10.19 -18.53 -8.06
CA LEU A 46 10.37 -17.44 -9.02
C LEU A 46 11.43 -17.85 -10.06
N SER A 47 11.13 -17.59 -11.34
CA SER A 47 12.03 -17.78 -12.47
C SER A 47 11.96 -16.59 -13.42
N GLY A 48 12.96 -16.45 -14.31
CA GLY A 48 13.01 -15.33 -15.26
C GLY A 48 13.22 -13.97 -14.60
N GLU A 49 12.96 -12.91 -15.36
CA GLU A 49 13.12 -11.50 -14.98
C GLU A 49 11.90 -10.70 -15.43
N LEU A 50 11.62 -9.56 -14.79
CA LEU A 50 10.55 -8.67 -15.21
C LEU A 50 10.88 -8.05 -16.57
N SER A 51 9.86 -7.94 -17.42
CA SER A 51 9.99 -7.23 -18.71
C SER A 51 10.06 -5.72 -18.52
N ASP A 52 10.64 -5.00 -19.48
CA ASP A 52 10.66 -3.54 -19.48
C ASP A 52 9.24 -2.94 -19.37
N GLY A 53 9.13 -1.85 -18.62
CA GLY A 53 7.87 -1.16 -18.37
C GLY A 53 6.96 -1.80 -17.32
N VAL A 54 7.32 -2.98 -16.80
CA VAL A 54 6.63 -3.65 -15.69
C VAL A 54 7.18 -3.13 -14.36
N THR A 55 6.30 -2.76 -13.46
CA THR A 55 6.67 -2.19 -12.16
C THR A 55 6.62 -3.24 -11.04
N ALA A 56 7.23 -2.88 -9.90
CA ALA A 56 7.09 -3.65 -8.65
C ALA A 56 5.62 -3.89 -8.27
N THR A 57 4.76 -2.91 -8.51
CA THR A 57 3.32 -3.00 -8.22
C THR A 57 2.66 -4.09 -9.04
N ASP A 58 2.99 -4.21 -10.31
CA ASP A 58 2.43 -5.25 -11.20
C ASP A 58 2.78 -6.65 -10.70
N LEU A 59 4.03 -6.84 -10.29
CA LEU A 59 4.50 -8.09 -9.68
C LEU A 59 3.72 -8.39 -8.39
N VAL A 60 3.59 -7.41 -7.51
CA VAL A 60 2.92 -7.57 -6.22
C VAL A 60 1.44 -7.90 -6.40
N LEU A 61 0.74 -7.22 -7.30
CA LEU A 61 -0.67 -7.50 -7.59
C LEU A 61 -0.84 -8.89 -8.21
N THR A 62 0.06 -9.31 -9.09
CA THR A 62 0.06 -10.66 -9.69
C THR A 62 0.22 -11.73 -8.61
N ILE A 63 1.21 -11.61 -7.75
CA ILE A 63 1.45 -12.55 -6.66
C ILE A 63 0.31 -12.55 -5.64
N THR A 64 -0.26 -11.37 -5.34
CA THR A 64 -1.42 -11.24 -4.44
C THR A 64 -2.62 -12.02 -4.97
N GLN A 65 -2.92 -11.91 -6.25
CA GLN A 65 -3.98 -12.68 -6.89
C GLN A 65 -3.70 -14.19 -6.80
N MET A 66 -2.52 -14.63 -7.24
CA MET A 66 -2.14 -16.05 -7.24
C MET A 66 -2.22 -16.68 -5.85
N LEU A 67 -1.67 -16.03 -4.83
CA LEU A 67 -1.67 -16.52 -3.45
C LEU A 67 -3.09 -16.55 -2.87
N ARG A 68 -3.92 -15.56 -3.21
CA ARG A 68 -5.32 -15.54 -2.76
C ARG A 68 -6.12 -16.66 -3.39
N GLU A 69 -5.95 -16.92 -4.68
CA GLU A 69 -6.55 -18.05 -5.41
C GLU A 69 -6.07 -19.39 -4.85
N HIS A 70 -4.80 -19.50 -4.47
CA HIS A 70 -4.24 -20.71 -3.82
C HIS A 70 -4.68 -20.89 -2.35
N LYS A 71 -5.41 -19.92 -1.78
CA LYS A 71 -5.96 -19.99 -0.41
C LYS A 71 -4.88 -20.16 0.66
N VAL A 72 -3.94 -19.22 0.71
CA VAL A 72 -2.82 -19.23 1.66
C VAL A 72 -3.16 -18.72 3.07
N VAL A 73 -4.43 -18.47 3.37
CA VAL A 73 -4.86 -17.98 4.68
C VAL A 73 -4.40 -18.94 5.78
N GLY A 74 -3.65 -18.42 6.75
CA GLY A 74 -3.08 -19.20 7.85
C GLY A 74 -1.86 -20.07 7.47
N LYS A 75 -1.31 -19.90 6.25
CA LYS A 75 -0.09 -20.57 5.81
C LYS A 75 1.09 -19.57 5.81
N PHE A 76 2.30 -20.11 5.77
CA PHE A 76 3.51 -19.35 5.48
C PHE A 76 3.85 -19.48 4.00
N VAL A 77 4.44 -18.46 3.42
CA VAL A 77 4.97 -18.46 2.06
C VAL A 77 6.47 -18.25 2.12
N GLU A 78 7.22 -19.06 1.40
CA GLU A 78 8.66 -18.92 1.24
C GLU A 78 8.99 -18.80 -0.24
N PHE A 79 9.60 -17.67 -0.62
CA PHE A 79 10.03 -17.44 -1.99
C PHE A 79 11.38 -18.08 -2.24
N TYR A 80 11.53 -18.76 -3.37
CA TYR A 80 12.75 -19.45 -3.75
C TYR A 80 12.92 -19.52 -5.28
N GLY A 81 13.99 -20.10 -5.74
CA GLY A 81 14.28 -20.32 -7.16
C GLY A 81 15.16 -19.23 -7.79
N PRO A 82 15.54 -19.41 -9.06
CA PRO A 82 16.55 -18.58 -9.72
C PRO A 82 16.10 -17.13 -9.92
N GLY A 83 14.79 -16.86 -10.05
CA GLY A 83 14.27 -15.51 -10.23
C GLY A 83 14.34 -14.62 -8.98
N VAL A 84 14.61 -15.18 -7.79
CA VAL A 84 14.72 -14.38 -6.56
C VAL A 84 15.78 -13.29 -6.68
N ALA A 85 16.95 -13.60 -7.25
CA ALA A 85 18.06 -12.67 -7.40
C ALA A 85 17.74 -11.50 -8.35
N ALA A 86 16.78 -11.66 -9.26
CA ALA A 86 16.31 -10.62 -10.16
C ALA A 86 15.27 -9.67 -9.50
N VAL A 87 14.83 -9.97 -8.27
CA VAL A 87 13.87 -9.12 -7.54
C VAL A 87 14.62 -8.19 -6.58
N PRO A 88 14.67 -6.88 -6.81
CA PRO A 88 15.29 -5.91 -5.89
C PRO A 88 14.69 -6.00 -4.49
N LEU A 89 15.47 -5.67 -3.46
CA LEU A 89 15.02 -5.82 -2.08
C LEU A 89 13.77 -5.01 -1.77
N ALA A 90 13.65 -3.80 -2.31
CA ALA A 90 12.46 -2.97 -2.15
C ALA A 90 11.18 -3.68 -2.66
N ASN A 91 11.29 -4.45 -3.76
CA ASN A 91 10.18 -5.24 -4.29
C ASN A 91 9.86 -6.43 -3.37
N ARG A 92 10.89 -7.10 -2.82
CA ARG A 92 10.70 -8.18 -1.82
C ARG A 92 10.00 -7.65 -0.56
N ALA A 93 10.41 -6.49 -0.07
CA ALA A 93 9.78 -5.82 1.06
C ALA A 93 8.31 -5.49 0.77
N THR A 94 8.02 -5.02 -0.45
CA THR A 94 6.66 -4.76 -0.93
C THR A 94 5.80 -6.02 -0.92
N LEU A 95 6.33 -7.14 -1.42
CA LEU A 95 5.65 -8.43 -1.40
C LEU A 95 5.40 -8.92 0.03
N GLY A 96 6.40 -8.82 0.91
CA GLY A 96 6.25 -9.13 2.34
C GLY A 96 5.19 -8.27 3.01
N ASN A 97 5.12 -6.98 2.67
CA ASN A 97 4.14 -6.04 3.24
C ASN A 97 2.70 -6.42 2.91
N MET A 98 2.44 -6.97 1.74
CA MET A 98 1.10 -7.39 1.32
C MET A 98 0.72 -8.81 1.78
N SER A 99 1.50 -9.44 2.66
CA SER A 99 1.12 -10.76 3.19
C SER A 99 -0.25 -10.78 3.89
N PRO A 100 -0.69 -9.77 4.63
CA PRO A 100 -2.05 -9.71 5.13
C PRO A 100 -3.12 -9.64 4.02
N GLU A 101 -2.87 -8.93 2.94
CA GLU A 101 -3.81 -8.75 1.83
C GLU A 101 -4.07 -10.07 1.08
N TYR A 102 -3.06 -10.88 0.83
CA TYR A 102 -3.28 -12.21 0.27
C TYR A 102 -3.57 -13.28 1.33
N GLY A 103 -3.43 -12.96 2.62
CA GLY A 103 -3.89 -13.78 3.73
C GLY A 103 -2.83 -14.72 4.31
N SER A 104 -1.57 -14.60 3.92
CA SER A 104 -0.46 -15.32 4.54
C SER A 104 -0.04 -14.66 5.86
N THR A 105 0.33 -15.45 6.85
CA THR A 105 0.89 -14.92 8.10
C THR A 105 2.31 -14.40 7.91
N ILE A 106 3.10 -15.06 7.08
CA ILE A 106 4.51 -14.75 6.77
C ILE A 106 4.73 -15.00 5.29
N ALA A 107 5.49 -14.11 4.65
CA ALA A 107 5.94 -14.27 3.26
C ALA A 107 7.40 -13.84 3.18
N VAL A 108 8.32 -14.79 3.33
CA VAL A 108 9.74 -14.54 3.55
C VAL A 108 10.58 -14.80 2.31
N PHE A 109 11.60 -13.98 2.14
CA PHE A 109 12.64 -14.15 1.13
C PHE A 109 13.94 -14.67 1.76
N PRO A 110 14.78 -15.43 1.03
CA PRO A 110 16.10 -15.79 1.49
C PRO A 110 17.05 -14.58 1.49
N ILE A 111 18.16 -14.71 2.19
CA ILE A 111 19.23 -13.71 2.23
C ILE A 111 20.21 -13.98 1.09
N ASP A 112 20.61 -12.92 0.36
CA ASP A 112 21.54 -12.96 -0.75
C ASP A 112 22.35 -11.67 -0.87
N ASP A 113 23.12 -11.52 -1.96
CA ASP A 113 23.93 -10.31 -2.22
C ASP A 113 23.05 -9.05 -2.32
N VAL A 114 21.83 -9.13 -2.88
CA VAL A 114 20.89 -8.01 -2.95
C VAL A 114 20.52 -7.52 -1.54
N THR A 115 20.39 -8.44 -0.59
CA THR A 115 20.15 -8.09 0.83
C THR A 115 21.36 -7.35 1.42
N LEU A 116 22.59 -7.79 1.13
CA LEU A 116 23.81 -7.13 1.64
C LEU A 116 23.98 -5.72 1.06
N ASP A 117 23.70 -5.54 -0.22
CA ASP A 117 23.78 -4.24 -0.88
C ASP A 117 22.76 -3.25 -0.29
N TYR A 118 21.57 -3.71 0.03
CA TYR A 118 20.59 -2.90 0.74
C TYR A 118 21.06 -2.51 2.15
N LEU A 119 21.68 -3.40 2.88
CA LEU A 119 22.23 -3.09 4.21
C LEU A 119 23.32 -2.00 4.12
N ARG A 120 24.19 -2.05 3.10
CA ARG A 120 25.18 -1.01 2.82
C ARG A 120 24.51 0.32 2.47
N LEU A 121 23.55 0.29 1.55
CA LEU A 121 22.80 1.48 1.13
C LEU A 121 22.09 2.15 2.30
N THR A 122 21.60 1.39 3.26
CA THR A 122 20.90 1.93 4.45
C THR A 122 21.81 2.19 5.63
N GLY A 123 23.13 2.30 5.41
CA GLY A 123 24.11 2.82 6.37
C GLY A 123 24.60 1.82 7.42
N ARG A 124 24.47 0.48 7.20
CA ARG A 124 25.09 -0.52 8.09
C ARG A 124 26.58 -0.58 7.81
N ASP A 125 27.37 -0.68 8.86
CA ASP A 125 28.81 -0.83 8.72
C ASP A 125 29.20 -2.19 8.12
N GLU A 126 30.38 -2.23 7.48
CA GLU A 126 30.84 -3.41 6.76
C GLU A 126 31.10 -4.62 7.68
N SER A 127 31.33 -4.38 8.98
CA SER A 127 31.50 -5.46 9.95
C SER A 127 30.18 -6.18 10.20
N GLN A 128 29.08 -5.43 10.29
CA GLN A 128 27.74 -5.99 10.43
C GLN A 128 27.30 -6.70 9.16
N VAL A 129 27.57 -6.13 7.97
CA VAL A 129 27.25 -6.77 6.69
C VAL A 129 27.95 -8.12 6.56
N LYS A 130 29.26 -8.19 6.86
CA LYS A 130 30.03 -9.45 6.88
C LYS A 130 29.49 -10.45 7.91
N LEU A 131 29.05 -9.98 9.08
CA LEU A 131 28.43 -10.84 10.08
C LEU A 131 27.14 -11.46 9.57
N VAL A 132 26.26 -10.67 8.94
CA VAL A 132 25.01 -11.16 8.32
C VAL A 132 25.31 -12.22 7.28
N GLU A 133 26.25 -11.96 6.38
CA GLU A 133 26.66 -12.92 5.35
C GLU A 133 27.15 -14.23 5.96
N ALA A 134 28.13 -14.16 6.88
CA ALA A 134 28.74 -15.33 7.50
C ALA A 134 27.68 -16.14 8.29
N TYR A 135 26.80 -15.45 9.03
CA TYR A 135 25.74 -16.09 9.80
C TYR A 135 24.71 -16.77 8.89
N ALA A 136 24.23 -16.07 7.86
CA ALA A 136 23.25 -16.62 6.92
C ALA A 136 23.79 -17.88 6.20
N LYS A 137 25.06 -17.85 5.76
CA LYS A 137 25.71 -19.03 5.15
C LYS A 137 25.86 -20.17 6.15
N ALA A 138 26.29 -19.89 7.38
CA ALA A 138 26.48 -20.92 8.42
C ALA A 138 25.13 -21.55 8.85
N GLN A 139 24.04 -20.83 8.81
CA GLN A 139 22.69 -21.31 9.18
C GLN A 139 21.92 -21.94 7.99
N GLY A 140 22.47 -21.93 6.77
CA GLY A 140 21.77 -22.41 5.58
C GLY A 140 20.59 -21.52 5.15
N MET A 141 20.63 -20.23 5.52
CA MET A 141 19.62 -19.22 5.15
C MET A 141 20.02 -18.44 3.88
N TRP A 142 21.23 -18.70 3.37
CA TRP A 142 21.72 -18.05 2.16
C TRP A 142 21.02 -18.63 0.93
N HIS A 143 20.64 -17.75 0.01
CA HIS A 143 19.97 -18.16 -1.22
C HIS A 143 20.82 -19.09 -2.07
N ASP A 144 20.27 -20.23 -2.39
CA ASP A 144 20.79 -21.16 -3.41
C ASP A 144 19.73 -21.31 -4.51
N PRO A 145 19.97 -20.80 -5.73
CA PRO A 145 18.99 -20.82 -6.81
C PRO A 145 18.62 -22.24 -7.29
N GLN A 146 19.42 -23.23 -6.95
CA GLN A 146 19.22 -24.63 -7.32
C GLN A 146 18.61 -25.46 -6.19
N HIS A 147 18.58 -24.93 -4.97
CA HIS A 147 18.01 -25.63 -3.83
C HIS A 147 16.49 -25.49 -3.81
N GLU A 148 15.80 -26.63 -3.78
CA GLU A 148 14.36 -26.68 -3.56
C GLU A 148 14.09 -27.46 -2.27
N ALA A 149 13.61 -26.76 -1.25
CA ALA A 149 13.21 -27.38 -0.01
C ALA A 149 11.91 -28.18 -0.19
N ARG A 150 11.65 -29.08 0.75
CA ARG A 150 10.41 -29.86 0.76
C ARG A 150 9.29 -29.05 1.40
N TYR A 151 8.47 -28.40 0.59
CA TYR A 151 7.32 -27.62 1.03
C TYR A 151 6.05 -28.49 1.16
N SER A 152 5.05 -27.96 1.87
CA SER A 152 3.74 -28.58 1.93
C SER A 152 2.95 -28.46 0.61
N GLU A 153 3.15 -27.34 -0.08
CA GLU A 153 2.50 -26.98 -1.34
C GLU A 153 3.48 -26.16 -2.19
N TYR A 154 3.23 -26.08 -3.50
CA TYR A 154 4.13 -25.41 -4.45
C TYR A 154 3.33 -24.51 -5.40
N ILE A 155 3.87 -23.34 -5.70
CA ILE A 155 3.40 -22.40 -6.74
C ILE A 155 4.63 -21.95 -7.53
N GLU A 156 4.46 -21.65 -8.80
CA GLU A 156 5.52 -21.14 -9.67
C GLU A 156 5.04 -19.89 -10.44
N LEU A 157 5.95 -18.94 -10.63
CA LEU A 157 5.75 -17.75 -11.46
C LEU A 157 7.01 -17.49 -12.27
N ASP A 158 6.85 -17.42 -13.59
CA ASP A 158 7.84 -16.82 -14.48
C ASP A 158 7.61 -15.32 -14.51
N LEU A 159 8.60 -14.55 -14.02
CA LEU A 159 8.54 -13.08 -13.91
C LEU A 159 8.32 -12.40 -15.26
N SER A 160 8.77 -13.00 -16.38
CA SER A 160 8.55 -12.47 -17.73
C SER A 160 7.09 -12.45 -18.16
N THR A 161 6.23 -13.21 -17.47
CA THR A 161 4.78 -13.27 -17.76
C THR A 161 3.97 -12.16 -17.05
N VAL A 162 4.58 -11.43 -16.12
CA VAL A 162 3.93 -10.34 -15.42
C VAL A 162 3.59 -9.21 -16.39
N LYS A 163 2.39 -8.65 -16.28
CA LYS A 163 1.85 -7.60 -17.13
C LYS A 163 1.45 -6.38 -16.30
N PRO A 164 1.53 -5.15 -16.88
CA PRO A 164 1.03 -3.95 -16.24
C PRO A 164 -0.42 -4.10 -15.79
N SER A 165 -0.69 -3.78 -14.54
CA SER A 165 -1.95 -4.11 -13.86
C SER A 165 -2.38 -3.04 -12.87
N ILE A 166 -3.69 -3.00 -12.60
CA ILE A 166 -4.29 -2.35 -11.43
C ILE A 166 -5.08 -3.39 -10.64
N ALA A 167 -5.60 -3.05 -9.48
CA ALA A 167 -6.52 -3.93 -8.76
C ALA A 167 -7.71 -3.15 -8.19
N GLY A 168 -8.90 -3.65 -8.42
CA GLY A 168 -10.14 -3.03 -7.98
C GLY A 168 -11.38 -3.64 -8.64
N PRO A 169 -12.56 -3.06 -8.34
CA PRO A 169 -12.77 -1.83 -7.55
C PRO A 169 -12.87 -2.04 -6.03
N LYS A 170 -12.73 -3.27 -5.51
CA LYS A 170 -13.02 -3.57 -4.08
C LYS A 170 -11.86 -4.16 -3.30
N ARG A 171 -10.96 -4.93 -3.94
CA ARG A 171 -9.98 -5.78 -3.22
C ARG A 171 -8.63 -5.78 -3.92
N PRO A 172 -7.53 -5.95 -3.17
CA PRO A 172 -6.18 -6.00 -3.76
C PRO A 172 -5.94 -7.19 -4.71
N GLN A 173 -6.66 -8.29 -4.51
CA GLN A 173 -6.58 -9.48 -5.36
C GLN A 173 -7.44 -9.42 -6.63
N ASP A 174 -8.31 -8.42 -6.76
CA ASP A 174 -9.14 -8.22 -7.95
C ASP A 174 -8.29 -7.52 -9.04
N ARG A 175 -7.23 -8.21 -9.48
CA ARG A 175 -6.26 -7.70 -10.45
C ARG A 175 -6.88 -7.63 -11.85
N ILE A 176 -6.61 -6.52 -12.53
CA ILE A 176 -7.09 -6.21 -13.88
C ILE A 176 -5.87 -5.77 -14.70
N LEU A 177 -5.69 -6.30 -15.89
CA LEU A 177 -4.67 -5.80 -16.81
C LEU A 177 -5.01 -4.37 -17.25
N ILE A 178 -4.00 -3.52 -17.39
CA ILE A 178 -4.23 -2.14 -17.89
C ILE A 178 -4.95 -2.13 -19.24
N SER A 179 -4.65 -3.10 -20.11
CA SER A 179 -5.34 -3.27 -21.41
C SER A 179 -6.82 -3.63 -21.30
N GLU A 180 -7.28 -4.07 -20.13
CA GLU A 180 -8.65 -4.51 -19.85
C GLU A 180 -9.38 -3.57 -18.88
N ALA A 181 -8.69 -2.54 -18.37
CA ALA A 181 -9.19 -1.68 -17.29
C ALA A 181 -10.49 -0.96 -17.68
N LYS A 182 -10.56 -0.39 -18.86
CA LYS A 182 -11.76 0.27 -19.41
C LYS A 182 -12.94 -0.70 -19.49
N GLU A 183 -12.74 -1.83 -20.17
CA GLU A 183 -13.80 -2.84 -20.34
C GLU A 183 -14.29 -3.39 -18.98
N SER A 184 -13.39 -3.62 -18.04
CA SER A 184 -13.71 -4.04 -16.69
C SER A 184 -14.55 -2.98 -15.96
N PHE A 185 -14.17 -1.70 -16.08
CA PHE A 185 -14.95 -0.60 -15.50
C PHE A 185 -16.35 -0.54 -16.12
N GLU A 186 -16.48 -0.54 -17.43
CA GLU A 186 -17.76 -0.51 -18.16
C GLU A 186 -18.71 -1.65 -17.74
N LYS A 187 -18.18 -2.84 -17.49
CA LYS A 187 -18.94 -4.00 -17.03
C LYS A 187 -19.44 -3.87 -15.58
N THR A 188 -18.68 -3.19 -14.73
CA THR A 188 -18.95 -3.18 -13.28
C THR A 188 -19.63 -1.90 -12.78
N VAL A 189 -19.54 -0.80 -13.49
CA VAL A 189 -20.08 0.52 -13.05
C VAL A 189 -21.55 0.48 -12.71
N GLY A 190 -22.35 -0.33 -13.45
CA GLY A 190 -23.79 -0.51 -13.21
C GLY A 190 -24.14 -1.12 -11.85
N ASP A 191 -23.20 -1.78 -11.18
CA ASP A 191 -23.39 -2.33 -9.83
C ASP A 191 -23.25 -1.26 -8.73
N TYR A 192 -22.75 -0.07 -9.09
CA TYR A 192 -22.40 1.00 -8.15
C TYR A 192 -23.23 2.27 -8.31
N THR A 193 -24.12 2.33 -9.30
CA THR A 193 -25.01 3.46 -9.53
C THR A 193 -26.32 2.99 -10.15
N THR A 194 -27.42 3.65 -9.79
CA THR A 194 -28.72 3.48 -10.44
C THR A 194 -28.86 4.30 -11.72
N ASN A 195 -27.87 5.18 -12.01
CA ASN A 195 -27.86 6.09 -13.16
C ASN A 195 -26.56 5.98 -13.96
N PRO A 196 -26.30 4.89 -14.68
CA PRO A 196 -25.04 4.64 -15.39
C PRO A 196 -24.71 5.67 -16.48
N GLY A 197 -25.69 6.39 -17.00
CA GLY A 197 -25.49 7.42 -18.02
C GLY A 197 -25.41 8.85 -17.48
N ALA A 198 -25.30 9.03 -16.16
CA ALA A 198 -25.31 10.35 -15.55
C ALA A 198 -24.13 11.22 -15.98
N ALA A 199 -24.44 12.47 -16.28
CA ALA A 199 -23.52 13.55 -16.60
C ALA A 199 -24.01 14.81 -15.91
N VAL A 200 -23.30 15.28 -14.89
CA VAL A 200 -23.74 16.33 -13.99
C VAL A 200 -22.85 17.56 -14.17
N PRO A 201 -23.41 18.73 -14.53
CA PRO A 201 -22.63 19.97 -14.59
C PRO A 201 -22.26 20.43 -13.17
N VAL A 202 -21.00 20.71 -12.96
CA VAL A 202 -20.44 21.20 -11.70
C VAL A 202 -19.66 22.49 -11.95
N THR A 203 -19.87 23.48 -11.08
CA THR A 203 -19.08 24.72 -11.08
C THR A 203 -18.46 24.88 -9.70
N LEU A 204 -17.14 24.95 -9.65
CA LEU A 204 -16.37 25.15 -8.43
C LEU A 204 -16.44 26.60 -7.95
N ALA A 205 -16.11 26.84 -6.69
CA ALA A 205 -16.06 28.16 -6.09
C ALA A 205 -15.12 29.15 -6.82
N ASP A 206 -14.10 28.62 -7.50
CA ASP A 206 -13.15 29.43 -8.31
C ASP A 206 -13.63 29.72 -9.74
N GLY A 207 -14.84 29.27 -10.10
CA GLY A 207 -15.49 29.50 -11.39
C GLY A 207 -15.18 28.47 -12.48
N ARG A 208 -14.31 27.48 -12.23
CA ARG A 208 -14.09 26.39 -13.18
C ARG A 208 -15.34 25.53 -13.28
N SER A 209 -15.76 25.22 -14.52
CA SER A 209 -16.93 24.41 -14.78
C SER A 209 -16.57 23.19 -15.61
N PHE A 210 -17.24 22.06 -15.32
CA PHE A 210 -17.02 20.80 -16.01
C PHE A 210 -18.25 19.92 -15.86
N GLU A 211 -18.26 18.80 -16.56
CA GLU A 211 -19.28 17.77 -16.44
C GLU A 211 -18.68 16.58 -15.68
N LEU A 212 -19.26 16.22 -14.54
CA LEU A 212 -18.87 15.07 -13.73
C LEU A 212 -19.68 13.85 -14.18
N ARG A 213 -18.98 12.74 -14.45
CA ARG A 213 -19.57 11.49 -14.93
C ARG A 213 -19.21 10.31 -14.04
N ASN A 214 -19.95 9.21 -14.19
CA ASN A 214 -19.51 7.92 -13.62
C ASN A 214 -18.11 7.59 -14.07
N GLY A 215 -17.31 6.98 -13.19
CA GLY A 215 -15.90 6.68 -13.45
C GLY A 215 -14.93 7.86 -13.27
N ALA A 216 -15.44 9.06 -12.97
CA ALA A 216 -14.56 10.19 -12.67
C ALA A 216 -13.62 9.84 -11.51
N VAL A 217 -12.31 10.03 -11.72
CA VAL A 217 -11.30 9.88 -10.66
C VAL A 217 -11.38 11.12 -9.79
N THR A 218 -11.92 10.99 -8.58
CA THR A 218 -12.07 12.12 -7.64
C THR A 218 -10.98 12.14 -6.56
N VAL A 219 -10.26 11.04 -6.40
CA VAL A 219 -9.08 10.93 -5.53
C VAL A 219 -7.95 10.27 -6.31
N ALA A 220 -6.79 10.91 -6.35
CA ALA A 220 -5.54 10.34 -6.86
C ALA A 220 -4.46 10.50 -5.78
N ALA A 221 -4.08 9.39 -5.12
CA ALA A 221 -3.22 9.46 -3.95
C ALA A 221 -1.97 8.58 -4.09
N ILE A 222 -0.79 9.20 -4.02
CA ILE A 222 0.46 8.50 -3.76
C ILE A 222 0.56 8.37 -2.25
N THR A 223 0.26 7.18 -1.71
CA THR A 223 0.17 6.93 -0.27
C THR A 223 1.20 5.91 0.19
N SER A 224 1.59 5.97 1.45
CA SER A 224 2.77 5.30 1.99
C SER A 224 2.68 3.79 2.12
N CYS A 225 1.61 3.17 1.74
CA CYS A 225 1.58 1.72 1.76
C CYS A 225 2.69 1.17 0.84
N THR A 226 2.83 0.02 0.64
CA THR A 226 3.71 -0.87 -0.10
C THR A 226 4.73 -0.23 -1.09
N ASN A 227 4.29 0.66 -1.97
CA ASN A 227 5.10 1.13 -3.10
C ASN A 227 6.01 2.34 -2.78
N THR A 228 5.65 3.16 -1.80
CA THR A 228 6.37 4.42 -1.52
C THR A 228 7.72 4.24 -0.85
N SER A 229 8.05 3.03 -0.41
CA SER A 229 9.40 2.67 0.05
C SER A 229 10.29 2.14 -1.08
N ASN A 230 9.76 2.06 -2.30
CA ASN A 230 10.50 1.61 -3.48
C ASN A 230 10.93 2.83 -4.32
N PRO A 231 12.22 3.17 -4.34
CA PRO A 231 12.70 4.35 -5.04
C PRO A 231 12.37 4.36 -6.54
N SER A 232 12.45 3.21 -7.20
CA SER A 232 12.25 3.14 -8.65
C SER A 232 10.84 3.58 -9.07
N VAL A 233 9.80 3.09 -8.38
CA VAL A 233 8.41 3.48 -8.73
C VAL A 233 8.08 4.91 -8.28
N MET A 234 8.74 5.40 -7.22
CA MET A 234 8.57 6.77 -6.77
C MET A 234 9.24 7.76 -7.73
N ILE A 235 10.49 7.50 -8.14
CA ILE A 235 11.18 8.28 -9.16
C ILE A 235 10.41 8.23 -10.49
N ALA A 236 9.88 7.08 -10.88
CA ALA A 236 9.01 6.98 -12.06
C ALA A 236 7.80 7.92 -11.97
N ALA A 237 7.13 8.00 -10.82
CA ALA A 237 6.02 8.94 -10.61
C ALA A 237 6.45 10.40 -10.74
N GLY A 238 7.61 10.76 -10.16
CA GLY A 238 8.19 12.09 -10.29
C GLY A 238 8.55 12.44 -11.73
N LEU A 239 9.09 11.48 -12.50
CA LEU A 239 9.40 11.67 -13.93
C LEU A 239 8.14 11.84 -14.78
N VAL A 240 7.08 11.07 -14.51
CA VAL A 240 5.76 11.27 -15.16
C VAL A 240 5.23 12.67 -14.86
N ALA A 241 5.28 13.10 -13.60
CA ALA A 241 4.85 14.44 -13.19
C ALA A 241 5.69 15.53 -13.88
N LYS A 242 7.00 15.34 -14.00
CA LYS A 242 7.91 16.26 -14.71
C LYS A 242 7.52 16.38 -16.19
N LYS A 243 7.44 15.25 -16.90
CA LYS A 243 7.06 15.25 -18.34
C LYS A 243 5.69 15.88 -18.56
N ALA A 244 4.72 15.60 -17.69
CA ALA A 244 3.38 16.21 -17.77
C ALA A 244 3.41 17.73 -17.52
N HIS A 245 4.12 18.19 -16.47
CA HIS A 245 4.25 19.59 -16.14
C HIS A 245 4.97 20.38 -17.25
N GLU A 246 6.05 19.84 -17.83
CA GLU A 246 6.78 20.46 -18.93
C GLU A 246 5.93 20.58 -20.20
N LEU A 247 4.94 19.71 -20.39
CA LEU A 247 3.93 19.77 -21.46
C LEU A 247 2.74 20.69 -21.13
N GLY A 248 2.74 21.34 -19.97
CA GLY A 248 1.64 22.20 -19.51
C GLY A 248 0.36 21.46 -19.15
N LEU A 249 0.47 20.17 -18.82
CA LEU A 249 -0.66 19.38 -18.36
C LEU A 249 -0.92 19.59 -16.86
N ALA A 250 -2.13 19.32 -16.43
CA ALA A 250 -2.52 19.36 -15.02
C ALA A 250 -3.57 18.26 -14.74
N PRO A 251 -3.75 17.85 -13.48
CA PRO A 251 -4.89 17.02 -13.10
C PRO A 251 -6.22 17.67 -13.44
N LYS A 252 -7.24 16.85 -13.67
CA LYS A 252 -8.59 17.39 -13.89
C LYS A 252 -9.09 18.12 -12.65
N PRO A 253 -9.91 19.17 -12.81
CA PRO A 253 -10.30 20.09 -11.70
C PRO A 253 -11.11 19.41 -10.59
N TRP A 254 -11.67 18.24 -10.82
CA TRP A 254 -12.39 17.45 -9.83
C TRP A 254 -11.55 16.44 -9.07
N VAL A 255 -10.26 16.28 -9.45
CA VAL A 255 -9.36 15.30 -8.83
C VAL A 255 -8.66 15.92 -7.63
N LYS A 256 -8.84 15.31 -6.47
CA LYS A 256 -8.05 15.60 -5.27
C LYS A 256 -6.79 14.75 -5.27
N THR A 257 -5.64 15.40 -5.39
CA THR A 257 -4.33 14.77 -5.38
C THR A 257 -3.67 14.85 -4.01
N SER A 258 -2.78 13.92 -3.67
CA SER A 258 -1.97 13.96 -2.45
C SER A 258 -0.74 13.08 -2.54
N LEU A 259 0.33 13.47 -1.82
CA LEU A 259 1.56 12.71 -1.64
C LEU A 259 1.80 12.47 -0.13
N ALA A 260 1.86 11.20 0.27
CA ALA A 260 2.16 10.79 1.63
C ALA A 260 3.16 9.62 1.63
N PRO A 261 4.47 9.87 1.53
CA PRO A 261 5.49 8.83 1.45
C PRO A 261 5.70 8.12 2.80
N GLY A 262 6.29 6.93 2.76
CA GLY A 262 6.56 6.13 3.95
C GLY A 262 7.73 6.62 4.80
N SER A 263 8.61 7.45 4.23
CA SER A 263 9.83 7.91 4.89
C SER A 263 10.20 9.32 4.44
N GLN A 264 10.85 10.06 5.31
CA GLN A 264 11.42 11.37 4.98
C GLN A 264 12.55 11.29 3.94
N VAL A 265 13.24 10.16 3.82
CA VAL A 265 14.23 9.92 2.77
C VAL A 265 13.63 10.06 1.36
N VAL A 266 12.33 9.76 1.21
CA VAL A 266 11.63 9.94 -0.08
C VAL A 266 11.60 11.41 -0.51
N THR A 267 11.30 12.31 0.41
CA THR A 267 11.33 13.76 0.11
C THR A 267 12.73 14.24 -0.20
N ASP A 268 13.75 13.74 0.51
CA ASP A 268 15.13 14.10 0.27
C ASP A 268 15.62 13.72 -1.13
N TYR A 269 15.33 12.49 -1.59
CA TYR A 269 15.74 12.12 -2.94
C TYR A 269 14.90 12.80 -4.02
N PHE A 270 13.63 13.12 -3.78
CA PHE A 270 12.84 13.92 -4.71
C PHE A 270 13.39 15.34 -4.86
N GLU A 271 13.81 15.97 -3.76
CA GLU A 271 14.46 17.27 -3.80
C GLU A 271 15.81 17.21 -4.54
N ARG A 272 16.63 16.20 -4.24
CA ARG A 272 17.94 16.01 -4.91
C ARG A 272 17.78 15.72 -6.40
N ALA A 273 16.74 14.99 -6.80
CA ALA A 273 16.40 14.70 -8.18
C ALA A 273 15.73 15.88 -8.91
N GLY A 274 15.36 16.97 -8.22
CA GLY A 274 14.61 18.08 -8.79
C GLY A 274 13.17 17.72 -9.21
N LEU A 275 12.56 16.72 -8.55
CA LEU A 275 11.23 16.22 -8.89
C LEU A 275 10.11 16.76 -7.99
N SER A 276 10.45 17.34 -6.82
CA SER A 276 9.48 17.86 -5.85
C SER A 276 8.60 18.96 -6.44
N GLU A 277 9.18 19.92 -7.17
CA GLU A 277 8.44 21.04 -7.79
C GLU A 277 7.45 20.56 -8.86
N HIS A 278 7.82 19.53 -9.62
CA HIS A 278 6.95 18.95 -10.65
C HIS A 278 5.77 18.18 -10.05
N LEU A 279 5.99 17.43 -8.98
CA LEU A 279 4.92 16.77 -8.23
C LEU A 279 3.96 17.79 -7.62
N ALA A 280 4.48 18.85 -7.00
CA ALA A 280 3.66 19.93 -6.45
C ALA A 280 2.87 20.68 -7.55
N ALA A 281 3.47 20.94 -8.71
CA ALA A 281 2.77 21.54 -9.87
C ALA A 281 1.61 20.64 -10.37
N MET A 282 1.73 19.34 -10.20
CA MET A 282 0.66 18.37 -10.46
C MET A 282 -0.26 18.17 -9.26
N GLY A 283 -0.17 19.01 -8.22
CA GLY A 283 -1.00 18.97 -7.02
C GLY A 283 -0.71 17.81 -6.07
N PHE A 284 0.37 17.05 -6.30
CA PHE A 284 0.83 16.01 -5.37
C PHE A 284 1.69 16.62 -4.27
N ASP A 285 1.04 17.46 -3.45
CA ASP A 285 1.68 18.08 -2.30
C ASP A 285 1.88 17.08 -1.17
N LEU A 286 2.98 17.26 -0.41
CA LEU A 286 3.25 16.48 0.78
C LEU A 286 2.24 16.80 1.87
N VAL A 287 1.36 15.84 2.19
CA VAL A 287 0.33 16.00 3.23
C VAL A 287 0.68 15.30 4.56
N GLY A 288 1.70 14.46 4.57
CA GLY A 288 2.17 13.72 5.73
C GLY A 288 3.06 12.55 5.36
N TYR A 289 3.50 11.83 6.37
CA TYR A 289 4.25 10.58 6.21
C TYR A 289 3.46 9.43 6.82
N GLY A 290 3.54 8.26 6.20
CA GLY A 290 2.87 7.07 6.70
C GLY A 290 1.50 6.81 6.03
N CYS A 291 0.71 5.95 6.66
CA CYS A 291 -0.61 5.59 6.15
C CYS A 291 -1.57 6.78 6.23
N THR A 292 -2.09 7.21 5.10
CA THR A 292 -3.06 8.31 5.00
C THR A 292 -4.32 7.85 4.26
N THR A 293 -4.32 7.88 2.94
CA THR A 293 -5.51 7.59 2.13
C THR A 293 -6.05 6.18 2.34
N CYS A 294 -5.20 5.14 2.37
CA CYS A 294 -5.66 3.76 2.52
C CYS A 294 -6.26 3.41 3.90
N ILE A 295 -6.15 4.30 4.88
CA ILE A 295 -6.79 4.18 6.20
C ILE A 295 -7.93 5.20 6.43
N GLY A 296 -8.34 5.91 5.39
CA GLY A 296 -9.45 6.86 5.46
C GLY A 296 -9.09 8.29 5.86
N ASN A 297 -7.80 8.65 5.90
CA ASN A 297 -7.34 10.01 6.19
C ASN A 297 -7.20 10.87 4.92
N THR A 298 -8.00 10.59 3.89
CA THR A 298 -8.03 11.39 2.65
C THR A 298 -8.58 12.81 2.89
N GLY A 299 -9.39 12.96 3.94
CA GLY A 299 -10.18 14.18 4.16
C GLY A 299 -11.37 14.29 3.16
N PRO A 300 -12.20 15.33 3.29
CA PRO A 300 -13.36 15.50 2.43
C PRO A 300 -12.95 15.76 0.97
N LEU A 301 -13.81 15.38 0.05
CA LEU A 301 -13.71 15.81 -1.35
C LEU A 301 -13.96 17.32 -1.49
N ILE A 302 -13.71 17.85 -2.68
CA ILE A 302 -14.11 19.21 -3.04
C ILE A 302 -15.64 19.31 -2.83
N PRO A 303 -16.16 20.32 -2.08
CA PRO A 303 -17.55 20.32 -1.65
C PRO A 303 -18.58 20.20 -2.78
N GLU A 304 -18.34 20.88 -3.90
CA GLU A 304 -19.23 20.87 -5.05
C GLU A 304 -19.20 19.50 -5.77
N VAL A 305 -18.06 18.83 -5.76
CA VAL A 305 -17.90 17.48 -6.31
C VAL A 305 -18.62 16.47 -5.40
N SER A 306 -18.44 16.58 -4.08
CA SER A 306 -19.15 15.72 -3.10
C SER A 306 -20.67 15.88 -3.21
N ALA A 307 -21.19 17.12 -3.32
CA ALA A 307 -22.61 17.38 -3.51
C ALA A 307 -23.13 16.73 -4.80
N ALA A 308 -22.45 16.93 -5.92
CA ALA A 308 -22.82 16.35 -7.21
C ALA A 308 -22.89 14.82 -7.17
N ILE A 309 -21.93 14.17 -6.50
CA ILE A 309 -21.90 12.71 -6.32
C ILE A 309 -23.13 12.23 -5.55
N ASN A 310 -23.37 12.82 -4.36
CA ASN A 310 -24.41 12.35 -3.46
C ASN A 310 -25.84 12.66 -3.94
N GLU A 311 -26.03 13.80 -4.63
CA GLU A 311 -27.33 14.20 -5.14
C GLU A 311 -27.77 13.43 -6.40
N ASN A 312 -26.80 12.89 -7.15
CA ASN A 312 -27.06 12.25 -8.44
C ASN A 312 -26.66 10.75 -8.51
N ASP A 313 -26.30 10.16 -7.38
CA ASP A 313 -25.89 8.74 -7.29
C ASP A 313 -24.77 8.39 -8.29
N LEU A 314 -23.72 9.22 -8.34
CA LEU A 314 -22.60 8.99 -9.24
C LEU A 314 -21.63 7.95 -8.68
N ALA A 315 -21.30 6.95 -9.48
CA ALA A 315 -20.20 6.00 -9.19
C ALA A 315 -18.85 6.61 -9.59
N VAL A 316 -18.23 7.31 -8.65
CA VAL A 316 -16.89 7.89 -8.84
C VAL A 316 -15.80 6.98 -8.29
N THR A 317 -14.55 7.27 -8.67
CA THR A 317 -13.43 6.38 -8.39
C THR A 317 -12.31 7.06 -7.61
N ALA A 318 -11.56 6.26 -6.85
CA ALA A 318 -10.26 6.61 -6.30
C ALA A 318 -9.18 5.73 -6.95
N VAL A 319 -8.04 6.32 -7.26
CA VAL A 319 -6.83 5.61 -7.69
C VAL A 319 -5.72 5.92 -6.69
N LEU A 320 -5.16 4.89 -6.07
CA LEU A 320 -4.17 5.06 -5.01
C LEU A 320 -3.06 4.02 -5.08
N SER A 321 -1.84 4.42 -4.71
CA SER A 321 -0.70 3.51 -4.63
C SER A 321 -0.63 2.75 -3.30
N GLY A 322 -1.77 2.52 -2.68
CA GLY A 322 -1.91 1.79 -1.43
C GLY A 322 -1.90 0.27 -1.56
N ASN A 323 -2.16 -0.41 -0.46
CA ASN A 323 -2.33 -1.87 -0.41
C ASN A 323 -3.78 -2.29 -0.14
N ARG A 324 -4.67 -1.36 0.19
CA ARG A 324 -6.09 -1.61 0.52
C ARG A 324 -6.99 -0.61 -0.18
N ASN A 325 -8.05 -1.12 -0.77
CA ASN A 325 -9.02 -0.36 -1.55
C ASN A 325 -10.47 -0.71 -1.19
N PHE A 326 -10.72 -1.01 0.09
CA PHE A 326 -12.07 -1.40 0.54
C PHE A 326 -13.06 -0.23 0.43
N GLU A 327 -14.25 -0.52 -0.03
CA GLU A 327 -15.37 0.41 -0.12
C GLU A 327 -15.66 1.07 1.25
N GLY A 328 -15.94 2.38 1.23
CA GLY A 328 -16.19 3.17 2.44
C GLY A 328 -14.96 3.49 3.29
N ARG A 329 -13.80 2.87 3.01
CA ARG A 329 -12.57 3.10 3.77
C ARG A 329 -11.76 4.31 3.26
N ILE A 330 -11.73 4.51 1.93
CA ILE A 330 -10.93 5.58 1.31
C ILE A 330 -11.61 6.94 1.46
N SER A 331 -12.88 6.98 1.14
CA SER A 331 -13.76 8.15 1.28
C SER A 331 -15.20 7.66 1.35
N PRO A 332 -16.08 8.30 2.13
CA PRO A 332 -17.50 7.95 2.15
C PRO A 332 -18.21 8.21 0.82
N ASP A 333 -17.70 9.13 0.01
CA ASP A 333 -18.28 9.53 -1.27
C ASP A 333 -17.80 8.70 -2.46
N VAL A 334 -16.80 7.80 -2.23
CA VAL A 334 -16.16 7.04 -3.32
C VAL A 334 -16.41 5.55 -3.16
N THR A 335 -17.15 4.98 -4.10
CA THR A 335 -17.56 3.57 -4.05
C THR A 335 -16.60 2.62 -4.76
N MET A 336 -15.92 3.08 -5.81
CA MET A 336 -15.01 2.27 -6.62
C MET A 336 -13.56 2.69 -6.37
N ASN A 337 -12.73 1.78 -5.84
CA ASN A 337 -11.37 2.12 -5.44
C ASN A 337 -10.36 1.20 -6.13
N TYR A 338 -9.35 1.78 -6.78
CA TYR A 338 -8.35 1.05 -7.55
C TYR A 338 -6.95 1.26 -6.99
N LEU A 339 -6.24 0.16 -6.80
CA LEU A 339 -4.80 0.16 -6.51
C LEU A 339 -4.02 0.24 -7.82
N ALA A 340 -3.05 1.11 -7.86
CA ALA A 340 -2.19 1.33 -9.02
C ALA A 340 -0.76 1.68 -8.58
N SER A 341 0.21 1.55 -9.50
CA SER A 341 1.56 2.06 -9.25
C SER A 341 1.56 3.59 -9.09
N PRO A 342 2.51 4.17 -8.34
CA PRO A 342 2.64 5.62 -8.20
C PRO A 342 2.62 6.39 -9.52
N PRO A 343 3.35 5.99 -10.59
CA PRO A 343 3.27 6.68 -11.88
C PRO A 343 1.87 6.58 -12.51
N LEU A 344 1.17 5.46 -12.39
CA LEU A 344 -0.21 5.33 -12.88
C LEU A 344 -1.19 6.22 -12.09
N VAL A 345 -0.96 6.46 -10.80
CA VAL A 345 -1.76 7.43 -10.02
C VAL A 345 -1.66 8.83 -10.63
N VAL A 346 -0.45 9.26 -11.03
CA VAL A 346 -0.26 10.54 -11.73
C VAL A 346 -0.98 10.53 -13.08
N ILE A 347 -0.84 9.47 -13.87
CA ILE A 347 -1.52 9.32 -15.17
C ILE A 347 -3.04 9.42 -15.02
N TYR A 348 -3.63 8.70 -14.08
CA TYR A 348 -5.08 8.72 -13.86
C TYR A 348 -5.58 10.09 -13.34
N SER A 349 -4.75 10.87 -12.64
CA SER A 349 -5.12 12.23 -12.24
C SER A 349 -5.26 13.17 -13.46
N ILE A 350 -4.41 12.97 -14.48
CA ILE A 350 -4.44 13.70 -15.75
C ILE A 350 -5.64 13.26 -16.62
N ALA A 351 -5.85 11.97 -16.73
CA ALA A 351 -6.99 11.41 -17.45
C ALA A 351 -8.32 11.81 -16.78
N GLY A 352 -8.38 11.77 -15.45
CA GLY A 352 -9.52 12.14 -14.64
C GLY A 352 -10.69 11.16 -14.69
N THR A 353 -10.51 9.99 -15.29
CA THR A 353 -11.54 8.96 -15.45
C THR A 353 -10.94 7.55 -15.50
N MET A 354 -11.72 6.56 -15.04
CA MET A 354 -11.44 5.13 -15.27
C MET A 354 -11.99 4.64 -16.63
N ASP A 355 -12.90 5.39 -17.25
CA ASP A 355 -13.46 5.10 -18.58
C ASP A 355 -12.47 5.57 -19.66
N ILE A 356 -11.31 4.94 -19.70
CA ILE A 356 -10.22 5.24 -20.63
C ILE A 356 -9.37 4.00 -20.94
N ASP A 357 -9.03 3.79 -22.19
CA ASP A 357 -7.99 2.83 -22.59
C ASP A 357 -6.63 3.52 -22.59
N LEU A 358 -5.85 3.34 -21.54
CA LEU A 358 -4.55 3.99 -21.38
C LEU A 358 -3.56 3.67 -22.49
N ASN A 359 -3.71 2.54 -23.19
CA ASN A 359 -2.80 2.15 -24.27
C ASN A 359 -3.12 2.87 -25.59
N ASN A 360 -4.40 3.18 -25.83
CA ASN A 360 -4.85 3.66 -27.15
C ASN A 360 -5.49 5.05 -27.13
N ASP A 361 -6.11 5.45 -26.02
CA ASP A 361 -6.81 6.74 -25.94
C ASP A 361 -5.84 7.90 -25.68
N VAL A 362 -6.28 9.11 -26.00
CA VAL A 362 -5.60 10.36 -25.68
C VAL A 362 -5.87 10.69 -24.21
N LEU A 363 -4.81 10.85 -23.42
CA LEU A 363 -4.89 11.20 -22.00
C LEU A 363 -5.32 12.66 -21.80
N ALA A 364 -4.69 13.54 -22.56
CA ALA A 364 -4.89 14.98 -22.49
C ALA A 364 -4.41 15.66 -23.77
N THR A 365 -4.78 16.94 -23.92
CA THR A 365 -4.28 17.81 -24.97
C THR A 365 -3.52 18.95 -24.33
N THR A 366 -2.32 19.24 -24.82
CA THR A 366 -1.51 20.36 -24.37
C THR A 366 -2.16 21.71 -24.72
N PRO A 367 -1.75 22.83 -24.11
CA PRO A 367 -2.30 24.15 -24.43
C PRO A 367 -2.12 24.56 -25.91
N ASP A 368 -1.12 24.04 -26.59
CA ASP A 368 -0.86 24.27 -28.02
C ASP A 368 -1.58 23.27 -28.96
N GLY A 369 -2.40 22.37 -28.41
CA GLY A 369 -3.26 21.46 -29.17
C GLY A 369 -2.63 20.10 -29.52
N ARG A 370 -1.47 19.74 -28.96
CA ARG A 370 -0.85 18.42 -29.14
C ARG A 370 -1.58 17.37 -28.31
N GLU A 371 -1.93 16.24 -28.90
CA GLU A 371 -2.42 15.06 -28.17
C GLU A 371 -1.27 14.39 -27.41
N VAL A 372 -1.52 14.02 -26.16
CA VAL A 372 -0.59 13.31 -25.29
C VAL A 372 -1.18 11.96 -24.89
N ARG A 373 -0.39 10.92 -25.02
CA ARG A 373 -0.73 9.53 -24.71
C ARG A 373 0.16 9.00 -23.58
N LEU A 374 -0.16 7.83 -23.05
CA LEU A 374 0.63 7.20 -21.97
C LEU A 374 2.12 7.10 -22.34
N VAL A 375 2.43 6.68 -23.55
CA VAL A 375 3.81 6.48 -24.02
C VAL A 375 4.64 7.78 -24.03
N ASP A 376 4.01 8.93 -24.18
CA ASP A 376 4.70 10.23 -24.17
C ASP A 376 5.17 10.62 -22.76
N LEU A 377 4.52 10.09 -21.72
CA LEU A 377 4.78 10.41 -20.31
C LEU A 377 5.56 9.32 -19.57
N TRP A 378 5.48 8.05 -20.05
CA TRP A 378 6.10 6.93 -19.35
C TRP A 378 7.63 7.02 -19.44
N PRO A 379 8.36 6.96 -18.31
CA PRO A 379 9.82 6.98 -18.31
C PRO A 379 10.39 5.63 -18.73
N SER A 380 11.57 5.62 -19.32
CA SER A 380 12.31 4.39 -19.59
C SER A 380 12.96 3.84 -18.31
N THR A 381 13.34 2.56 -18.34
CA THR A 381 14.06 1.93 -17.23
C THR A 381 15.40 2.64 -16.96
N GLU A 382 16.11 3.03 -18.03
CA GLU A 382 17.39 3.73 -17.94
C GLU A 382 17.23 5.12 -17.29
N GLU A 383 16.19 5.89 -17.65
CA GLU A 383 15.90 7.19 -17.03
C GLU A 383 15.68 7.03 -15.51
N ILE A 384 14.95 5.99 -15.10
CA ILE A 384 14.68 5.72 -13.68
C ILE A 384 15.98 5.34 -12.94
N GLU A 385 16.77 4.42 -13.51
CA GLU A 385 18.00 3.91 -12.90
C GLU A 385 19.06 5.01 -12.75
N GLU A 386 19.21 5.89 -13.75
CA GLU A 386 20.12 7.04 -13.70
C GLU A 386 19.76 7.98 -12.54
N ILE A 387 18.49 8.33 -12.38
CA ILE A 387 18.03 9.20 -11.30
C ILE A 387 18.16 8.50 -9.93
N VAL A 388 17.79 7.23 -9.81
CA VAL A 388 17.97 6.45 -8.58
C VAL A 388 19.44 6.43 -8.17
N GLY A 389 20.33 6.11 -9.11
CA GLY A 389 21.77 6.02 -8.85
C GLY A 389 22.42 7.34 -8.48
N SER A 390 21.93 8.48 -9.00
CA SER A 390 22.47 9.81 -8.72
C SER A 390 21.88 10.50 -7.50
N SER A 391 20.65 10.12 -7.11
CA SER A 391 19.88 10.85 -6.10
C SER A 391 19.83 10.16 -4.73
N ILE A 392 20.16 8.89 -4.63
CA ILE A 392 20.06 8.12 -3.38
C ILE A 392 21.44 7.74 -2.87
N SER A 393 21.70 7.99 -1.59
CA SER A 393 22.98 7.65 -0.97
C SER A 393 22.81 7.16 0.48
N ALA A 394 23.79 6.45 0.99
CA ALA A 394 23.80 5.95 2.37
C ALA A 394 23.78 7.08 3.42
N GLU A 395 24.40 8.22 3.08
CA GLU A 395 24.42 9.39 3.97
C GLU A 395 23.01 9.89 4.27
N MET A 396 22.10 9.92 3.27
CA MET A 396 20.70 10.33 3.46
C MET A 396 20.00 9.50 4.54
N TYR A 397 20.20 8.19 4.51
CA TYR A 397 19.65 7.30 5.53
C TYR A 397 20.28 7.55 6.88
N SER A 398 21.60 7.66 6.95
CA SER A 398 22.33 7.88 8.20
C SER A 398 21.94 9.20 8.86
N GLU A 399 21.80 10.28 8.09
CA GLU A 399 21.39 11.60 8.56
C GLU A 399 19.94 11.59 9.08
N ARG A 400 19.01 11.00 8.31
CA ARG A 400 17.58 10.97 8.68
C ARG A 400 17.26 10.10 9.89
N TYR A 401 18.06 9.07 10.14
CA TYR A 401 17.85 8.17 11.27
C TYR A 401 18.80 8.41 12.45
N ALA A 402 19.65 9.43 12.40
CA ALA A 402 20.62 9.73 13.45
C ALA A 402 19.96 10.01 14.81
N ASP A 403 18.80 10.67 14.81
CA ASP A 403 18.05 11.10 16.00
C ASP A 403 16.68 10.44 16.13
N VAL A 404 16.48 9.28 15.51
CA VAL A 404 15.17 8.58 15.44
C VAL A 404 14.53 8.34 16.82
N PHE A 405 15.33 8.22 17.88
CA PHE A 405 14.84 8.02 19.25
C PHE A 405 14.56 9.33 20.00
N ASP A 406 14.97 10.46 19.47
CA ASP A 406 14.83 11.76 20.15
C ASP A 406 13.41 12.33 20.08
N GLY A 407 12.67 12.00 19.03
CA GLY A 407 11.35 12.55 18.75
C GLY A 407 11.40 14.06 18.40
N GLY A 408 10.34 14.57 17.78
CA GLY A 408 10.20 15.97 17.47
C GLY A 408 9.84 16.83 18.71
N PRO A 409 9.91 18.18 18.60
CA PRO A 409 9.56 19.08 19.70
C PRO A 409 8.18 18.80 20.32
N ARG A 410 7.17 18.58 19.48
CA ARG A 410 5.82 18.27 19.94
C ARG A 410 5.73 16.95 20.71
N TRP A 411 6.55 15.95 20.37
CA TRP A 411 6.64 14.69 21.11
C TRP A 411 7.22 14.91 22.50
N LYS A 412 8.26 15.77 22.62
CA LYS A 412 8.93 16.11 23.87
C LYS A 412 8.06 16.98 24.79
N GLU A 413 7.10 17.71 24.22
CA GLU A 413 6.14 18.55 24.94
C GLU A 413 4.92 17.78 25.46
N LEU A 414 4.75 16.51 25.07
CA LEU A 414 3.63 15.70 25.58
C LEU A 414 3.75 15.51 27.09
N ASP A 415 2.70 15.91 27.79
CA ASP A 415 2.55 15.67 29.21
C ASP A 415 2.26 14.18 29.44
N THR A 416 3.21 13.48 30.06
CA THR A 416 3.08 12.04 30.33
C THR A 416 2.71 11.85 31.79
N PRO A 417 1.57 11.23 32.11
CA PRO A 417 1.19 10.95 33.47
C PRO A 417 2.21 10.00 34.12
N GLU A 418 2.64 10.36 35.35
CA GLU A 418 3.47 9.50 36.19
C GLU A 418 2.58 8.54 36.96
N GLY A 419 2.76 7.22 36.81
CA GLY A 419 1.99 6.22 37.55
C GLY A 419 2.13 4.81 36.96
N GLU A 420 1.81 3.80 37.77
CA GLU A 420 1.82 2.39 37.31
C GLU A 420 0.61 2.01 36.46
N THR A 421 -0.44 2.84 36.48
CA THR A 421 -1.68 2.61 35.73
C THR A 421 -2.09 3.85 34.95
N PHE A 422 -2.82 3.67 33.86
CA PHE A 422 -3.36 4.76 33.09
C PHE A 422 -4.36 5.61 33.88
N ALA A 423 -4.20 6.93 33.86
CA ALA A 423 -5.11 7.88 34.50
C ALA A 423 -6.34 8.10 33.61
N TRP A 424 -7.41 7.36 33.86
CA TRP A 424 -8.65 7.47 33.14
C TRP A 424 -9.36 8.79 33.37
N ASP A 425 -9.69 9.53 32.32
CA ASP A 425 -10.56 10.70 32.38
C ASP A 425 -12.04 10.27 32.22
N PRO A 426 -12.87 10.37 33.27
CA PRO A 426 -14.27 9.98 33.19
C PRO A 426 -15.11 10.87 32.23
N ALA A 427 -14.62 12.06 31.91
CA ALA A 427 -15.29 12.98 30.96
C ALA A 427 -14.93 12.67 29.50
N SER A 428 -13.90 11.88 29.24
CA SER A 428 -13.55 11.50 27.89
C SER A 428 -14.66 10.71 27.21
N THR A 429 -14.97 11.04 25.96
CA THR A 429 -15.95 10.30 25.13
C THR A 429 -15.28 9.28 24.22
N TYR A 430 -13.94 9.31 24.10
CA TYR A 430 -13.18 8.47 23.18
C TYR A 430 -12.34 7.41 23.93
N VAL A 431 -11.50 7.83 24.88
CA VAL A 431 -10.68 6.91 25.68
C VAL A 431 -11.32 6.76 27.06
N ARG A 432 -12.13 5.71 27.25
CA ARG A 432 -12.90 5.47 28.48
C ARG A 432 -12.59 4.11 29.09
N LYS A 433 -12.60 4.05 30.43
CA LYS A 433 -12.58 2.79 31.13
C LYS A 433 -13.83 1.97 30.76
N LEU A 434 -13.63 0.74 30.29
CA LEU A 434 -14.73 -0.13 29.90
C LEU A 434 -15.47 -0.69 31.11
N PRO A 435 -16.80 -0.54 31.18
CA PRO A 435 -17.59 -1.03 32.31
C PRO A 435 -17.66 -2.56 32.37
N ILE A 436 -17.29 -3.26 31.30
CA ILE A 436 -17.30 -4.74 31.27
C ILE A 436 -16.29 -5.37 32.23
N PHE A 437 -15.30 -4.60 32.70
CA PHE A 437 -14.32 -5.04 33.69
C PHE A 437 -14.72 -4.71 35.15
N ASP A 438 -15.85 -4.02 35.35
CA ASP A 438 -16.32 -3.69 36.69
C ASP A 438 -16.72 -4.97 37.44
N GLY A 439 -16.11 -5.17 38.59
CA GLY A 439 -16.33 -6.38 39.40
C GLY A 439 -15.51 -7.60 39.00
N MET A 440 -14.62 -7.48 37.99
CA MET A 440 -13.72 -8.56 37.61
C MET A 440 -12.78 -8.91 38.79
N LYS A 441 -12.64 -10.21 39.11
CA LYS A 441 -11.76 -10.70 40.13
C LYS A 441 -10.41 -11.14 39.54
N ALA A 442 -9.33 -11.05 40.37
CA ALA A 442 -8.00 -11.52 39.93
C ALA A 442 -7.98 -13.03 39.64
N GLU A 443 -8.77 -13.80 40.37
CA GLU A 443 -8.96 -15.22 40.11
C GLU A 443 -10.33 -15.42 39.39
N PRO A 444 -10.37 -16.03 38.21
CA PRO A 444 -11.61 -16.28 37.49
C PRO A 444 -12.49 -17.29 38.26
N GLU A 445 -13.78 -17.02 38.29
CA GLU A 445 -14.74 -17.98 38.82
C GLU A 445 -14.88 -19.18 37.87
N PRO A 446 -15.25 -20.36 38.37
CA PRO A 446 -15.55 -21.51 37.51
C PRO A 446 -16.64 -21.18 36.50
N VAL A 447 -16.47 -21.65 35.28
CA VAL A 447 -17.47 -21.48 34.23
C VAL A 447 -18.75 -22.20 34.64
N GLY A 448 -19.85 -21.46 34.76
CA GLY A 448 -21.18 -21.97 35.08
C GLY A 448 -22.14 -21.85 33.87
N ASP A 449 -23.31 -22.46 34.02
CA ASP A 449 -24.37 -22.35 33.01
C ASP A 449 -24.92 -20.91 32.95
N ILE A 450 -25.09 -20.38 31.75
CA ILE A 450 -25.72 -19.09 31.51
C ILE A 450 -27.22 -19.32 31.34
N THR A 451 -28.02 -18.97 32.37
CA THR A 451 -29.47 -19.13 32.33
C THR A 451 -30.18 -17.80 32.14
N GLY A 452 -31.30 -17.79 31.44
CA GLY A 452 -32.13 -16.60 31.25
C GLY A 452 -31.57 -15.52 30.31
N ALA A 453 -30.44 -15.78 29.65
CA ALA A 453 -29.85 -14.85 28.69
C ALA A 453 -30.73 -14.72 27.43
N ARG A 454 -30.78 -13.50 26.89
CA ARG A 454 -31.44 -13.21 25.61
C ARG A 454 -30.39 -12.91 24.55
N VAL A 455 -30.62 -13.41 23.33
CA VAL A 455 -29.73 -13.12 22.19
C VAL A 455 -29.85 -11.63 21.84
N LEU A 456 -28.74 -10.90 22.01
CA LEU A 456 -28.64 -9.51 21.60
C LEU A 456 -28.31 -9.39 20.09
N LEU A 457 -27.38 -10.23 19.61
CA LEU A 457 -26.91 -10.20 18.22
C LEU A 457 -26.56 -11.64 17.80
N LYS A 458 -26.99 -12.03 16.59
CA LYS A 458 -26.67 -13.32 16.00
C LYS A 458 -25.93 -13.09 14.69
N LEU A 459 -24.64 -13.44 14.65
CA LEU A 459 -23.75 -13.28 13.50
C LEU A 459 -23.46 -14.64 12.85
N GLY A 460 -23.12 -14.62 11.57
CA GLY A 460 -22.69 -15.81 10.84
C GLY A 460 -21.24 -16.19 11.12
N ALA A 461 -20.83 -17.36 10.63
CA ALA A 461 -19.49 -17.91 10.86
C ALA A 461 -18.33 -17.04 10.30
N VAL A 462 -18.60 -16.18 9.31
CA VAL A 462 -17.62 -15.31 8.67
C VAL A 462 -17.55 -13.89 9.26
N SER A 463 -18.38 -13.58 10.25
CA SER A 463 -18.50 -12.23 10.82
C SER A 463 -17.18 -11.73 11.40
N TYR A 464 -16.43 -12.60 12.04
CA TYR A 464 -15.12 -12.26 12.59
C TYR A 464 -14.10 -11.86 11.50
N THR A 465 -14.08 -12.58 10.39
CA THR A 465 -13.19 -12.24 9.25
C THR A 465 -13.53 -10.87 8.66
N HIS A 466 -14.82 -10.54 8.56
CA HIS A 466 -15.25 -9.23 8.08
C HIS A 466 -14.92 -8.10 9.07
N LEU A 467 -15.10 -8.32 10.36
CA LEU A 467 -14.76 -7.36 11.41
C LEU A 467 -13.24 -7.11 11.43
N ARG A 468 -12.41 -8.15 11.34
CA ARG A 468 -10.95 -7.99 11.26
C ARG A 468 -10.47 -7.25 10.01
N ALA A 469 -11.15 -7.40 8.88
CA ALA A 469 -10.81 -6.68 7.67
C ALA A 469 -11.01 -5.15 7.80
N HIS A 470 -11.78 -4.71 8.78
CA HIS A 470 -11.98 -3.29 9.11
C HIS A 470 -11.02 -2.76 10.18
N GLU A 471 -10.38 -3.64 10.95
CA GLU A 471 -9.47 -3.27 12.04
C GLU A 471 -7.99 -3.26 11.64
N THR A 472 -7.63 -3.81 10.50
CA THR A 472 -6.23 -3.92 10.04
C THR A 472 -5.93 -3.04 8.85
#